data_4394cd554b00217e069ef0ef2413b567
#
_entry.id   4394cd554b00217e069ef0ef2413b567
#
_cell.length_a   1.000
_cell.length_b   1.000
_cell.length_c   1.000
_cell.angle_alpha   90.00
_cell.angle_beta   90.00
_cell.angle_gamma   90.00
#
_symmetry.space_group_name_H-M   'P 1'
#
loop_
_entity.id
_entity.type
_entity.pdbx_description
1 polymer ?
#
loop_
_entity_poly.entity_id
_entity_poly.type
_entity_poly.pdbx_seq_one_letter_code
_entity_poly.pdbx_strand_id
1 'polypeptide(L)'
;GMVLSEKQFWGQGDKASKILGLYEKEIQDLINQIQEKNNFPTFIDIGGADGFFAVGSVVNNLFKNCEVFEISKRGRQAIEESAIKNNVADLISIKSEANEKTLSLMENINNSVILCDIEGGEYDLFSENLIKNMYPSNAIIEIHKNSNISLNEFEDKFKNLFSITKIIQEPRSLNNFSELKNFNDNNRSLIISEGRSYVQEWWHLSPK
;
A
#
# COMPACT_ATOMS: atom_id res chain seq x y z
N GLY A 1 16.79 8.50 -2.21
CA GLY A 1 16.06 7.25 -1.94
C GLY A 1 15.78 7.08 -0.47
N MET A 2 14.82 6.26 -0.14
CA MET A 2 14.39 5.96 1.23
C MET A 2 15.32 4.94 1.90
N VAL A 3 15.59 5.08 3.20
CA VAL A 3 16.31 4.10 4.03
C VAL A 3 15.28 3.23 4.74
N LEU A 4 15.29 1.93 4.48
CA LEU A 4 14.41 0.98 5.19
C LEU A 4 15.02 0.54 6.52
N SER A 5 14.16 0.09 7.46
CA SER A 5 14.60 -0.56 8.69
C SER A 5 15.37 -1.85 8.36
N GLU A 6 16.41 -2.14 9.16
CA GLU A 6 17.12 -3.42 9.08
C GLU A 6 16.33 -4.56 9.72
N LYS A 7 15.37 -4.23 10.58
CA LYS A 7 14.47 -5.18 11.22
C LYS A 7 13.38 -5.60 10.24
N GLN A 8 13.74 -6.48 9.32
CA GLN A 8 12.77 -7.02 8.39
C GLN A 8 11.70 -7.81 9.14
N PHE A 9 10.45 -7.53 8.81
CA PHE A 9 9.31 -8.09 9.49
C PHE A 9 8.61 -9.17 8.65
N TRP A 10 8.46 -8.94 7.37
CA TRP A 10 7.92 -9.85 6.37
C TRP A 10 9.04 -10.44 5.50
N GLY A 11 8.72 -11.42 4.72
CA GLY A 11 9.66 -12.30 4.02
C GLY A 11 10.92 -11.64 3.43
N GLN A 12 12.00 -12.38 3.42
CA GLN A 12 13.25 -11.90 2.81
C GLN A 12 13.16 -11.80 1.29
N GLY A 13 12.05 -12.30 0.70
CA GLY A 13 11.87 -12.40 -0.74
C GLY A 13 11.70 -11.04 -1.46
N ASP A 14 11.15 -10.04 -0.78
CA ASP A 14 10.80 -8.73 -1.36
C ASP A 14 11.84 -7.62 -1.13
N LYS A 15 12.85 -7.88 -0.30
CA LYS A 15 13.85 -6.85 0.06
C LYS A 15 14.57 -6.26 -1.14
N ALA A 16 15.00 -7.10 -2.05
CA ALA A 16 15.76 -6.65 -3.21
C ALA A 16 14.87 -5.84 -4.17
N SER A 17 13.62 -6.27 -4.39
CA SER A 17 12.64 -5.52 -5.18
C SER A 17 12.31 -4.16 -4.56
N LYS A 18 12.21 -4.06 -3.23
CA LYS A 18 12.05 -2.77 -2.51
C LYS A 18 13.26 -1.86 -2.71
N ILE A 19 14.49 -2.37 -2.56
CA ILE A 19 15.72 -1.59 -2.77
C ILE A 19 15.81 -1.05 -4.21
N LEU A 20 15.38 -1.83 -5.19
CA LEU A 20 15.37 -1.45 -6.60
C LEU A 20 14.16 -0.59 -7.00
N GLY A 21 13.21 -0.35 -6.09
CA GLY A 21 11.97 0.36 -6.39
C GLY A 21 11.02 -0.40 -7.32
N LEU A 22 11.11 -1.73 -7.33
CA LEU A 22 10.28 -2.61 -8.17
C LEU A 22 9.12 -3.26 -7.40
N TYR A 23 9.14 -3.21 -6.08
CA TYR A 23 8.09 -3.80 -5.23
C TYR A 23 6.76 -3.13 -5.52
N GLU A 24 5.76 -3.92 -5.91
CA GLU A 24 4.41 -3.43 -6.26
C GLU A 24 4.45 -2.18 -7.14
N LYS A 25 5.24 -2.25 -8.21
CA LYS A 25 5.50 -1.09 -9.07
C LYS A 25 4.22 -0.48 -9.65
N GLU A 26 3.21 -1.32 -9.93
CA GLU A 26 1.90 -0.89 -10.41
C GLU A 26 1.22 0.04 -9.42
N ILE A 27 1.37 -0.23 -8.12
CA ILE A 27 0.75 0.55 -7.05
C ILE A 27 1.51 1.84 -6.82
N GLN A 28 2.85 1.79 -6.86
CA GLN A 28 3.68 3.02 -6.82
C GLN A 28 3.31 3.97 -7.97
N ASP A 29 3.20 3.45 -9.20
CA ASP A 29 2.86 4.25 -10.38
C ASP A 29 1.44 4.80 -10.30
N LEU A 30 0.49 4.01 -9.80
CA LEU A 30 -0.88 4.45 -9.60
C LEU A 30 -0.97 5.57 -8.55
N ILE A 31 -0.30 5.44 -7.41
CA ILE A 31 -0.27 6.47 -6.36
C ILE A 31 0.29 7.80 -6.94
N ASN A 32 1.38 7.73 -7.71
CA ASN A 32 1.93 8.90 -8.39
C ASN A 32 0.91 9.54 -9.33
N GLN A 33 0.24 8.76 -10.18
CA GLN A 33 -0.78 9.26 -11.13
C GLN A 33 -1.97 9.89 -10.42
N ILE A 34 -2.41 9.33 -9.29
CA ILE A 34 -3.49 9.91 -8.48
C ILE A 34 -3.06 11.25 -7.91
N GLN A 35 -1.84 11.33 -7.37
CA GLN A 35 -1.32 12.56 -6.77
C GLN A 35 -1.09 13.69 -7.79
N GLU A 36 -0.57 13.37 -8.96
CA GLU A 36 -0.40 14.35 -10.06
C GLU A 36 -1.74 14.99 -10.46
N LYS A 37 -2.85 14.27 -10.37
CA LYS A 37 -4.17 14.76 -10.76
C LYS A 37 -4.90 15.51 -9.65
N ASN A 38 -4.75 15.08 -8.39
CA ASN A 38 -5.65 15.49 -7.30
C ASN A 38 -4.95 16.22 -6.15
N ASN A 39 -3.65 15.98 -5.94
CA ASN A 39 -2.84 16.59 -4.87
C ASN A 39 -3.44 16.41 -3.47
N PHE A 40 -3.82 15.18 -3.11
CA PHE A 40 -4.32 14.86 -1.78
C PHE A 40 -3.26 15.12 -0.69
N PRO A 41 -3.63 15.68 0.47
CA PRO A 41 -2.65 15.99 1.52
C PRO A 41 -2.20 14.77 2.32
N THR A 42 -3.06 13.76 2.44
CA THR A 42 -2.88 12.64 3.36
C THR A 42 -2.83 11.29 2.63
N PHE A 43 -1.88 10.46 3.02
CA PHE A 43 -1.86 9.05 2.70
C PHE A 43 -2.35 8.24 3.90
N ILE A 44 -3.23 7.27 3.68
CA ILE A 44 -3.70 6.34 4.70
C ILE A 44 -3.26 4.95 4.28
N ASP A 45 -2.39 4.33 5.08
CA ASP A 45 -1.82 3.01 4.81
C ASP A 45 -2.37 2.00 5.83
N ILE A 46 -3.23 1.10 5.38
CA ILE A 46 -3.88 0.09 6.22
C ILE A 46 -3.24 -1.26 5.94
N GLY A 47 -2.42 -1.74 6.89
CA GLY A 47 -1.52 -2.88 6.71
C GLY A 47 -0.11 -2.43 6.35
N GLY A 48 0.43 -1.45 7.09
CA GLY A 48 1.69 -0.78 6.75
C GLY A 48 2.96 -1.64 6.79
N ALA A 49 2.89 -2.87 7.29
CA ALA A 49 3.98 -3.85 7.35
C ALA A 49 5.31 -3.26 7.87
N ASP A 50 6.31 -3.07 7.02
CA ASP A 50 7.62 -2.46 7.33
C ASP A 50 7.71 -0.96 7.00
N GLY A 51 6.61 -0.37 6.52
CA GLY A 51 6.50 1.05 6.21
C GLY A 51 6.98 1.44 4.81
N PHE A 52 7.11 0.50 3.89
CA PHE A 52 7.56 0.82 2.53
C PHE A 52 6.71 1.91 1.88
N PHE A 53 5.39 1.75 1.87
CA PHE A 53 4.48 2.76 1.33
C PHE A 53 4.31 3.95 2.28
N ALA A 54 4.06 3.72 3.57
CA ALA A 54 3.84 4.78 4.54
C ALA A 54 5.00 5.78 4.58
N VAL A 55 6.23 5.30 4.77
CA VAL A 55 7.42 6.16 4.85
C VAL A 55 7.79 6.70 3.47
N GLY A 56 7.71 5.86 2.43
CA GLY A 56 8.04 6.24 1.06
C GLY A 56 7.16 7.37 0.53
N SER A 57 5.87 7.39 0.88
CA SER A 57 4.92 8.41 0.45
C SER A 57 5.29 9.82 0.92
N VAL A 58 5.85 9.92 2.12
CA VAL A 58 6.26 11.19 2.73
C VAL A 58 7.69 11.57 2.33
N VAL A 59 8.63 10.63 2.32
CA VAL A 59 10.03 10.87 1.92
C VAL A 59 10.12 11.39 0.48
N ASN A 60 9.26 10.90 -0.41
CA ASN A 60 9.22 11.37 -1.79
C ASN A 60 8.36 12.63 -1.99
N ASN A 61 7.89 13.27 -0.91
CA ASN A 61 7.04 14.46 -0.93
C ASN A 61 5.74 14.27 -1.74
N LEU A 62 5.24 13.06 -1.84
CA LEU A 62 3.96 12.79 -2.50
C LEU A 62 2.80 13.27 -1.62
N PHE A 63 2.92 13.11 -0.30
CA PHE A 63 1.91 13.53 0.68
C PHE A 63 2.54 14.36 1.79
N LYS A 64 1.73 15.23 2.41
CA LYS A 64 2.18 16.05 3.54
C LYS A 64 2.33 15.25 4.83
N ASN A 65 1.49 14.21 4.99
CA ASN A 65 1.48 13.32 6.15
C ASN A 65 0.95 11.93 5.77
N CYS A 66 1.22 10.97 6.64
CA CYS A 66 0.70 9.61 6.53
C CYS A 66 0.09 9.15 7.85
N GLU A 67 -1.08 8.52 7.77
CA GLU A 67 -1.70 7.75 8.84
C GLU A 67 -1.53 6.28 8.53
N VAL A 68 -0.75 5.55 9.32
CA VAL A 68 -0.47 4.13 9.07
C VAL A 68 -1.04 3.25 10.17
N PHE A 69 -1.72 2.19 9.77
CA PHE A 69 -2.26 1.16 10.65
C PHE A 69 -1.52 -0.15 10.42
N GLU A 70 -0.94 -0.68 11.50
CA GLU A 70 -0.22 -1.95 11.46
C GLU A 70 -0.48 -2.72 12.77
N ILE A 71 -1.11 -3.89 12.66
CA ILE A 71 -1.52 -4.68 13.84
C ILE A 71 -0.33 -5.25 14.61
N SER A 72 0.75 -5.59 13.89
CA SER A 72 1.94 -6.14 14.51
C SER A 72 2.78 -5.08 15.20
N LYS A 73 3.11 -5.33 16.47
CA LYS A 73 4.04 -4.47 17.21
C LYS A 73 5.41 -4.37 16.54
N ARG A 74 5.90 -5.46 15.93
CA ARG A 74 7.20 -5.45 15.20
C ARG A 74 7.12 -4.62 13.93
N GLY A 75 6.01 -4.72 13.19
CA GLY A 75 5.77 -3.87 12.03
C GLY A 75 5.78 -2.40 12.42
N ARG A 76 5.02 -1.99 13.44
CA ARG A 76 5.03 -0.60 13.92
C ARG A 76 6.43 -0.12 14.34
N GLN A 77 7.24 -0.97 14.98
CA GLN A 77 8.62 -0.62 15.31
C GLN A 77 9.51 -0.47 14.05
N ALA A 78 9.29 -1.26 13.02
CA ALA A 78 10.00 -1.13 11.75
C ALA A 78 9.62 0.17 11.02
N ILE A 79 8.33 0.52 11.02
CA ILE A 79 7.83 1.79 10.48
C ILE A 79 8.46 2.98 11.21
N GLU A 80 8.41 2.98 12.55
CA GLU A 80 8.99 4.03 13.38
C GLU A 80 10.49 4.21 13.14
N GLU A 81 11.25 3.11 13.11
CA GLU A 81 12.68 3.13 12.82
C GLU A 81 12.98 3.68 11.42
N SER A 82 12.20 3.26 10.41
CA SER A 82 12.32 3.77 9.05
C SER A 82 11.99 5.27 8.99
N ALA A 83 10.93 5.71 9.66
CA ALA A 83 10.53 7.12 9.72
C ALA A 83 11.61 8.00 10.36
N ILE A 84 12.21 7.55 11.47
CA ILE A 84 13.31 8.25 12.14
C ILE A 84 14.54 8.35 11.24
N LYS A 85 14.95 7.23 10.62
CA LYS A 85 16.13 7.20 9.71
C LYS A 85 15.99 8.13 8.50
N ASN A 86 14.76 8.42 8.10
CA ASN A 86 14.47 9.32 6.99
C ASN A 86 14.08 10.75 7.41
N ASN A 87 14.10 11.07 8.72
CA ASN A 87 13.72 12.38 9.28
C ASN A 87 12.28 12.80 8.96
N VAL A 88 11.34 11.85 8.92
CA VAL A 88 9.90 12.08 8.65
C VAL A 88 8.98 11.57 9.76
N ALA A 89 9.52 11.25 10.93
CA ALA A 89 8.75 10.68 12.03
C ALA A 89 7.58 11.58 12.47
N ASP A 90 7.77 12.89 12.46
CA ASP A 90 6.73 13.86 12.85
C ASP A 90 5.59 13.98 11.82
N LEU A 91 5.75 13.40 10.64
CA LEU A 91 4.77 13.42 9.55
C LEU A 91 3.99 12.10 9.44
N ILE A 92 4.33 11.12 10.26
CA ILE A 92 3.73 9.77 10.21
C ILE A 92 3.09 9.43 11.56
N SER A 93 1.77 9.23 11.54
CA SER A 93 0.99 8.78 12.70
C SER A 93 0.83 7.26 12.65
N ILE A 94 1.44 6.55 13.59
CA ILE A 94 1.44 5.07 13.62
C ILE A 94 0.37 4.58 14.60
N LYS A 95 -0.57 3.79 14.10
CA LYS A 95 -1.69 3.22 14.86
C LYS A 95 -1.67 1.70 14.81
N SER A 96 -2.35 1.03 15.75
CA SER A 96 -2.34 -0.43 15.84
C SER A 96 -3.33 -1.09 14.90
N GLU A 97 -4.60 -0.77 15.01
CA GLU A 97 -5.68 -1.47 14.33
C GLU A 97 -6.57 -0.50 13.57
N ALA A 98 -6.84 -0.83 12.31
CA ALA A 98 -7.86 -0.19 11.50
C ALA A 98 -9.19 -0.92 11.71
N ASN A 99 -10.22 -0.18 12.08
CA ASN A 99 -11.60 -0.64 12.06
C ASN A 99 -12.53 0.49 11.62
N GLU A 100 -13.77 0.17 11.29
CA GLU A 100 -14.73 1.15 10.82
C GLU A 100 -14.81 2.39 11.71
N LYS A 101 -14.85 2.20 13.04
CA LYS A 101 -14.96 3.30 13.99
C LYS A 101 -13.74 4.23 13.95
N THR A 102 -12.53 3.65 13.98
CA THR A 102 -11.29 4.44 13.97
C THR A 102 -11.11 5.19 12.67
N LEU A 103 -11.43 4.57 11.54
CA LEU A 103 -11.34 5.19 10.21
C LEU A 103 -12.41 6.27 10.01
N SER A 104 -13.65 6.01 10.42
CA SER A 104 -14.76 6.97 10.27
C SER A 104 -14.61 8.23 11.12
N LEU A 105 -13.75 8.20 12.14
CA LEU A 105 -13.45 9.37 12.98
C LEU A 105 -12.26 10.19 12.48
N MET A 106 -11.59 9.76 11.41
CA MET A 106 -10.47 10.51 10.83
C MET A 106 -11.00 11.72 10.04
N GLU A 107 -10.50 12.90 10.39
CA GLU A 107 -10.92 14.16 9.73
C GLU A 107 -10.63 14.17 8.22
N ASN A 108 -9.57 13.49 7.79
CA ASN A 108 -9.10 13.53 6.40
C ASN A 108 -9.44 12.26 5.60
N ILE A 109 -10.31 11.39 6.10
CA ILE A 109 -10.62 10.15 5.40
C ILE A 109 -11.21 10.38 4.00
N ASN A 110 -11.92 11.46 3.81
CA ASN A 110 -12.54 11.86 2.54
C ASN A 110 -11.66 12.81 1.68
N ASN A 111 -10.41 13.05 2.10
CA ASN A 111 -9.45 13.87 1.38
C ASN A 111 -8.05 13.22 1.40
N SER A 112 -7.99 11.97 0.97
CA SER A 112 -6.79 11.13 1.08
C SER A 112 -6.66 10.16 -0.08
N VAL A 113 -5.51 9.51 -0.17
CA VAL A 113 -5.32 8.24 -0.89
C VAL A 113 -5.21 7.15 0.16
N ILE A 114 -6.03 6.12 0.04
CA ILE A 114 -6.09 5.00 0.98
C ILE A 114 -5.49 3.77 0.28
N LEU A 115 -4.47 3.17 0.87
CA LEU A 115 -3.96 1.85 0.50
C LEU A 115 -4.39 0.85 1.57
N CYS A 116 -4.94 -0.30 1.19
CA CYS A 116 -5.37 -1.33 2.10
C CYS A 116 -4.87 -2.70 1.65
N ASP A 117 -4.03 -3.31 2.48
CA ASP A 117 -3.52 -4.68 2.35
C ASP A 117 -3.47 -5.32 3.75
N ILE A 118 -4.50 -6.09 4.10
CA ILE A 118 -4.68 -6.67 5.44
C ILE A 118 -5.02 -8.17 5.42
N GLU A 119 -4.52 -8.84 4.38
CA GLU A 119 -4.49 -10.31 4.30
C GLU A 119 -5.88 -10.96 4.47
N GLY A 120 -6.91 -10.37 3.85
CA GLY A 120 -8.28 -10.90 3.82
C GLY A 120 -9.27 -10.23 4.76
N GLY A 121 -8.84 -9.25 5.55
CA GLY A 121 -9.72 -8.44 6.41
C GLY A 121 -10.50 -7.34 5.67
N GLU A 122 -10.22 -7.10 4.39
CA GLU A 122 -10.79 -6.04 3.57
C GLU A 122 -12.32 -6.15 3.49
N TYR A 123 -12.81 -7.38 3.35
CA TYR A 123 -14.25 -7.68 3.21
C TYR A 123 -15.09 -7.22 4.41
N ASP A 124 -14.51 -7.33 5.61
CA ASP A 124 -15.16 -6.94 6.87
C ASP A 124 -14.94 -5.46 7.16
N LEU A 125 -13.77 -4.91 6.80
CA LEU A 125 -13.41 -3.53 7.05
C LEU A 125 -14.29 -2.55 6.26
N PHE A 126 -14.48 -2.79 4.95
CA PHE A 126 -15.24 -1.90 4.09
C PHE A 126 -16.75 -2.10 4.22
N SER A 127 -17.30 -1.56 5.31
CA SER A 127 -18.75 -1.43 5.48
C SER A 127 -19.33 -0.33 4.58
N GLU A 128 -20.65 -0.34 4.35
CA GLU A 128 -21.32 0.73 3.61
C GLU A 128 -21.11 2.12 4.22
N ASN A 129 -21.03 2.18 5.54
CA ASN A 129 -20.82 3.44 6.26
C ASN A 129 -19.40 3.97 6.04
N LEU A 130 -18.38 3.10 6.15
CA LEU A 130 -17.00 3.50 5.87
C LEU A 130 -16.84 3.95 4.41
N ILE A 131 -17.45 3.23 3.47
CA ILE A 131 -17.41 3.58 2.04
C ILE A 131 -18.02 4.97 1.78
N LYS A 132 -19.10 5.32 2.45
CA LYS A 132 -19.70 6.67 2.37
C LYS A 132 -18.81 7.73 2.99
N ASN A 133 -18.17 7.44 4.13
CA ASN A 133 -17.32 8.39 4.84
C ASN A 133 -16.01 8.69 4.09
N MET A 134 -15.47 7.71 3.39
CA MET A 134 -14.23 7.90 2.61
C MET A 134 -14.45 8.61 1.25
N TYR A 135 -15.69 8.74 0.78
CA TYR A 135 -15.97 9.45 -0.47
C TYR A 135 -15.73 10.96 -0.29
N PRO A 136 -15.02 11.68 -1.21
CA PRO A 136 -14.53 11.26 -2.52
C PRO A 136 -13.02 10.91 -2.59
N SER A 137 -12.44 10.31 -1.60
CA SER A 137 -11.05 9.84 -1.64
C SER A 137 -10.83 8.76 -2.71
N ASN A 138 -9.58 8.54 -3.10
CA ASN A 138 -9.21 7.37 -3.86
C ASN A 138 -8.78 6.24 -2.92
N ALA A 139 -9.14 4.99 -3.23
CA ALA A 139 -8.66 3.84 -2.49
C ALA A 139 -8.07 2.77 -3.41
N ILE A 140 -7.04 2.10 -2.92
CA ILE A 140 -6.37 0.98 -3.57
C ILE A 140 -6.45 -0.18 -2.58
N ILE A 141 -7.10 -1.28 -2.97
CA ILE A 141 -7.33 -2.43 -2.10
C ILE A 141 -6.68 -3.64 -2.73
N GLU A 142 -5.72 -4.29 -2.04
CA GLU A 142 -5.24 -5.61 -2.43
C GLU A 142 -6.33 -6.64 -2.20
N ILE A 143 -6.58 -7.50 -3.18
CA ILE A 143 -7.69 -8.44 -3.15
C ILE A 143 -7.19 -9.82 -2.76
N HIS A 144 -7.51 -10.22 -1.55
CA HIS A 144 -7.26 -11.57 -1.06
C HIS A 144 -8.49 -12.48 -1.28
N LYS A 145 -8.25 -13.76 -1.57
CA LYS A 145 -9.37 -14.70 -1.71
C LYS A 145 -10.02 -14.93 -0.35
N ASN A 146 -11.31 -14.70 -0.28
CA ASN A 146 -12.12 -14.99 0.90
C ASN A 146 -13.14 -16.09 0.56
N SER A 147 -13.21 -17.14 1.38
CA SER A 147 -14.15 -18.25 1.16
C SER A 147 -15.61 -17.93 1.53
N ASN A 148 -15.82 -16.88 2.31
CA ASN A 148 -17.13 -16.57 2.88
C ASN A 148 -17.90 -15.47 2.12
N ILE A 149 -17.19 -14.62 1.38
CA ILE A 149 -17.79 -13.49 0.64
C ILE A 149 -17.36 -13.58 -0.81
N SER A 150 -18.30 -13.51 -1.74
CA SER A 150 -17.97 -13.50 -3.15
C SER A 150 -17.37 -12.14 -3.57
N LEU A 151 -16.45 -12.16 -4.54
CA LEU A 151 -15.89 -10.93 -5.11
C LEU A 151 -16.96 -10.01 -5.68
N ASN A 152 -18.03 -10.57 -6.26
CA ASN A 152 -19.13 -9.77 -6.81
C ASN A 152 -19.88 -9.02 -5.70
N GLU A 153 -20.17 -9.67 -4.57
CA GLU A 153 -20.82 -9.04 -3.41
C GLU A 153 -19.93 -7.94 -2.83
N PHE A 154 -18.63 -8.15 -2.77
CA PHE A 154 -17.69 -7.12 -2.32
C PHE A 154 -17.63 -5.95 -3.29
N GLU A 155 -17.54 -6.22 -4.59
CA GLU A 155 -17.56 -5.21 -5.65
C GLU A 155 -18.84 -4.36 -5.62
N ASP A 156 -20.00 -4.98 -5.38
CA ASP A 156 -21.30 -4.31 -5.34
C ASP A 156 -21.39 -3.24 -4.23
N LYS A 157 -20.65 -3.39 -3.13
CA LYS A 157 -20.60 -2.37 -2.06
C LYS A 157 -20.13 -1.00 -2.56
N PHE A 158 -19.23 -0.96 -3.55
CA PHE A 158 -18.59 0.26 -4.03
C PHE A 158 -19.28 0.90 -5.23
N LYS A 159 -20.04 0.14 -6.02
CA LYS A 159 -20.53 0.53 -7.35
C LYS A 159 -21.34 1.83 -7.40
N ASN A 160 -21.99 2.21 -6.30
CA ASN A 160 -22.80 3.43 -6.27
C ASN A 160 -21.95 4.71 -6.23
N LEU A 161 -20.81 4.68 -5.59
CA LEU A 161 -19.96 5.86 -5.34
C LEU A 161 -18.65 5.86 -6.12
N PHE A 162 -18.15 4.67 -6.47
CA PHE A 162 -16.82 4.51 -7.06
C PHE A 162 -16.88 3.78 -8.41
N SER A 163 -15.99 4.16 -9.30
CA SER A 163 -15.58 3.36 -10.44
C SER A 163 -14.44 2.45 -10.00
N ILE A 164 -14.47 1.18 -10.41
CA ILE A 164 -13.47 0.18 -10.03
C ILE A 164 -12.60 -0.14 -11.23
N THR A 165 -11.30 0.04 -11.10
CA THR A 165 -10.30 -0.42 -12.07
C THR A 165 -9.48 -1.54 -11.44
N LYS A 166 -9.50 -2.72 -12.05
CA LYS A 166 -8.72 -3.88 -11.59
C LYS A 166 -7.31 -3.80 -12.14
N ILE A 167 -6.33 -3.95 -11.28
CA ILE A 167 -4.91 -3.89 -11.60
C ILE A 167 -4.32 -5.26 -11.28
N ILE A 168 -3.61 -5.83 -12.22
CA ILE A 168 -3.00 -7.14 -12.09
C ILE A 168 -1.48 -6.97 -12.05
N GLN A 169 -0.83 -7.69 -11.18
CA GLN A 169 0.63 -7.71 -11.10
C GLN A 169 1.26 -8.05 -12.45
N GLU A 170 2.23 -7.24 -12.87
CA GLU A 170 2.98 -7.42 -14.10
C GLU A 170 4.38 -8.00 -13.84
N PRO A 171 4.95 -8.72 -14.82
CA PRO A 171 6.33 -9.18 -14.73
C PRO A 171 7.32 -8.02 -14.61
N ARG A 172 8.29 -8.14 -13.72
CA ARG A 172 9.35 -7.14 -13.55
C ARG A 172 10.39 -7.22 -14.65
N SER A 173 10.85 -6.05 -15.11
CA SER A 173 11.92 -5.96 -16.12
C SER A 173 13.24 -5.54 -15.47
N LEU A 174 14.31 -6.23 -15.84
CA LEU A 174 15.67 -5.93 -15.39
C LEU A 174 16.45 -4.99 -16.32
N ASN A 175 15.88 -4.60 -17.45
CA ASN A 175 16.61 -3.92 -18.53
C ASN A 175 17.21 -2.57 -18.12
N ASN A 176 16.71 -1.96 -17.06
CA ASN A 176 17.13 -0.65 -16.58
C ASN A 176 18.19 -0.71 -15.46
N PHE A 177 18.62 -1.90 -15.04
CA PHE A 177 19.56 -2.07 -13.93
C PHE A 177 20.91 -2.56 -14.42
N SER A 178 21.82 -1.61 -14.69
CA SER A 178 23.19 -1.92 -15.12
C SER A 178 23.97 -2.74 -14.10
N GLU A 179 23.66 -2.55 -12.82
CA GLU A 179 24.25 -3.23 -11.67
C GLU A 179 24.00 -4.74 -11.68
N LEU A 180 22.91 -5.16 -12.30
CA LEU A 180 22.52 -6.57 -12.37
C LEU A 180 23.10 -7.33 -13.56
N LYS A 181 23.81 -6.66 -14.47
CA LYS A 181 24.39 -7.28 -15.67
C LYS A 181 25.36 -8.43 -15.37
N ASN A 182 26.06 -8.35 -14.23
CA ASN A 182 27.06 -9.34 -13.82
C ASN A 182 26.47 -10.54 -13.05
N PHE A 183 25.18 -10.53 -12.77
CA PHE A 183 24.52 -11.64 -12.10
C PHE A 183 24.04 -12.66 -13.13
N ASN A 184 24.07 -13.96 -12.76
CA ASN A 184 23.47 -15.01 -13.56
C ASN A 184 21.93 -14.93 -13.56
N ASP A 185 21.25 -15.64 -14.45
CA ASP A 185 19.80 -15.53 -14.66
C ASP A 185 18.99 -15.89 -13.41
N ASN A 186 19.41 -16.92 -12.66
CA ASN A 186 18.74 -17.31 -11.43
C ASN A 186 18.81 -16.20 -10.37
N ASN A 187 19.98 -15.60 -10.18
CA ASN A 187 20.16 -14.52 -9.22
C ASN A 187 19.37 -13.29 -9.62
N ARG A 188 19.37 -12.95 -10.92
CA ARG A 188 18.55 -11.83 -11.43
C ARG A 188 17.06 -12.06 -11.15
N SER A 189 16.57 -13.26 -11.42
CA SER A 189 15.17 -13.62 -11.14
C SER A 189 14.83 -13.53 -9.65
N LEU A 190 15.73 -13.98 -8.76
CA LEU A 190 15.54 -13.87 -7.32
C LEU A 190 15.54 -12.43 -6.83
N ILE A 191 16.40 -11.59 -7.38
CA ILE A 191 16.54 -10.17 -7.00
C ILE A 191 15.24 -9.38 -7.30
N ILE A 192 14.56 -9.67 -8.40
CA ILE A 192 13.31 -9.00 -8.77
C ILE A 192 12.05 -9.69 -8.25
N SER A 193 12.21 -10.89 -7.69
CA SER A 193 11.08 -11.62 -7.10
C SER A 193 10.54 -10.87 -5.89
N GLU A 194 9.23 -10.88 -5.74
CA GLU A 194 8.54 -10.44 -4.53
C GLU A 194 8.18 -11.62 -3.61
N GLY A 195 8.59 -12.86 -3.98
CA GLY A 195 8.35 -14.07 -3.19
C GLY A 195 6.88 -14.52 -3.16
N ARG A 196 6.05 -13.98 -4.03
CA ARG A 196 4.60 -14.23 -4.04
C ARG A 196 4.28 -15.61 -4.62
N SER A 197 3.28 -16.27 -4.05
CA SER A 197 2.84 -17.61 -4.48
C SER A 197 1.80 -17.57 -5.61
N TYR A 198 1.21 -16.43 -5.89
CA TYR A 198 0.22 -16.20 -6.94
C TYR A 198 0.29 -14.76 -7.45
N VAL A 199 -0.33 -14.51 -8.61
CA VAL A 199 -0.43 -13.18 -9.21
C VAL A 199 -1.37 -12.33 -8.37
N GLN A 200 -0.93 -11.16 -7.95
CA GLN A 200 -1.72 -10.22 -7.16
C GLN A 200 -2.71 -9.43 -8.01
N GLU A 201 -3.81 -9.06 -7.37
CA GLU A 201 -4.84 -8.19 -7.92
C GLU A 201 -5.13 -7.07 -6.92
N TRP A 202 -5.18 -5.84 -7.40
CA TRP A 202 -5.62 -4.67 -6.64
C TRP A 202 -6.81 -4.02 -7.33
N TRP A 203 -7.69 -3.45 -6.54
CA TRP A 203 -8.79 -2.63 -7.02
C TRP A 203 -8.52 -1.16 -6.71
N HIS A 204 -8.47 -0.35 -7.76
CA HIS A 204 -8.46 1.09 -7.64
C HIS A 204 -9.90 1.61 -7.65
N LEU A 205 -10.32 2.20 -6.56
CA LEU A 205 -11.61 2.86 -6.38
C LEU A 205 -11.41 4.37 -6.63
N SER A 206 -11.89 4.85 -7.77
CA SER A 206 -11.92 6.29 -8.08
C SER A 206 -13.33 6.83 -7.92
N PRO A 207 -13.54 8.03 -7.32
CA PRO A 207 -14.84 8.66 -7.19
C PRO A 207 -15.53 8.84 -8.55
N LYS A 208 -16.86 8.63 -8.58
CA LYS A 208 -17.69 8.91 -9.78
C LYS A 208 -18.03 10.37 -9.90
#